data_d27a54e67108a6f329040f2626065902
#
_entry.id   d27a54e67108a6f329040f2626065902
#
_cell.length_a   1.000
_cell.length_b   1.000
_cell.length_c   1.000
_cell.angle_alpha   90.00
_cell.angle_beta   90.00
_cell.angle_gamma   90.00
#
_symmetry.space_group_name_H-M   'P 1'
#
loop_
_entity.id
_entity.type
_entity.pdbx_description
1 polymer ?
#
loop_
_entity_poly.entity_id
_entity_poly.type
_entity_poly.pdbx_seq_one_letter_code
_entity_poly.pdbx_strand_id
1 'polypeptide(L)'
;MKANTVRIGGASGFWGDSAIATPQLLQVPGLQYLVYDYLAETTMSILARARAKDAALGYATDFVHAAMAPNLRAICERGVRVVANAGGLNPGACRDALAAVAAVQGLAPRIAVVTGDDLMPQFEQLRAAGLRDLHTGEAPPAALY
;
A
#
# COMPACT_ATOMS: atom_id res chain seq x y z
N MET A 1 -23.73 28.13 -6.27
CA MET A 1 -22.82 27.09 -6.78
C MET A 1 -22.75 25.96 -5.73
N LYS A 2 -23.12 24.73 -6.07
CA LYS A 2 -22.91 23.60 -5.16
C LYS A 2 -21.40 23.43 -5.00
N ALA A 3 -20.88 23.48 -3.78
CA ALA A 3 -19.48 23.21 -3.52
C ALA A 3 -19.17 21.78 -4.01
N ASN A 4 -18.14 21.63 -4.84
CA ASN A 4 -17.63 20.31 -5.24
C ASN A 4 -16.95 19.67 -4.02
N THR A 5 -17.70 18.94 -3.21
CA THR A 5 -17.18 18.23 -2.06
C THR A 5 -16.84 16.80 -2.44
N VAL A 6 -15.68 16.32 -1.99
CA VAL A 6 -15.26 14.92 -2.11
C VAL A 6 -15.33 14.30 -0.70
N ARG A 7 -15.92 13.10 -0.60
CA ARG A 7 -15.97 12.34 0.66
C ARG A 7 -14.91 11.25 0.67
N ILE A 8 -13.95 11.38 1.57
CA ILE A 8 -12.82 10.49 1.73
C ILE A 8 -12.90 9.88 3.14
N GLY A 9 -12.83 8.57 3.24
CA GLY A 9 -12.73 7.83 4.49
C GLY A 9 -11.30 7.34 4.72
N GLY A 10 -10.66 7.76 5.82
CA GLY A 10 -9.40 7.19 6.29
C GLY A 10 -9.67 5.85 6.98
N ALA A 11 -9.23 4.76 6.38
CA ALA A 11 -9.51 3.40 6.85
C ALA A 11 -8.38 2.79 7.68
N SER A 12 -7.18 3.35 7.61
CA SER A 12 -6.06 2.98 8.48
C SER A 12 -5.06 4.13 8.59
N GLY A 13 -4.32 4.19 9.69
CA GLY A 13 -3.22 5.11 9.93
C GLY A 13 -1.88 4.41 10.14
N PHE A 14 -1.83 3.07 10.15
CA PHE A 14 -0.61 2.26 10.26
C PHE A 14 -0.88 0.80 9.89
N TRP A 15 0.17 0.05 9.59
CA TRP A 15 0.06 -1.39 9.34
C TRP A 15 -0.37 -2.15 10.61
N GLY A 16 -1.45 -2.92 10.49
CA GLY A 16 -2.06 -3.62 11.62
C GLY A 16 -3.15 -2.84 12.33
N ASP A 17 -3.61 -1.71 11.76
CA ASP A 17 -4.79 -0.98 12.25
C ASP A 17 -6.08 -1.80 12.05
N SER A 18 -7.15 -1.30 12.62
CA SER A 18 -8.41 -2.02 12.74
C SER A 18 -9.05 -2.42 11.42
N ALA A 19 -9.29 -3.72 11.21
CA ALA A 19 -9.99 -4.24 10.04
C ALA A 19 -11.48 -3.83 9.97
N ILE A 20 -12.08 -3.35 11.07
CA ILE A 20 -13.49 -2.93 11.10
C ILE A 20 -13.73 -1.55 10.50
N ALA A 21 -12.68 -0.76 10.27
CA ALA A 21 -12.80 0.58 9.70
C ALA A 21 -13.43 0.56 8.29
N THR A 22 -13.02 -0.38 7.46
CA THR A 22 -13.54 -0.52 6.09
C THR A 22 -15.05 -0.74 6.03
N PRO A 23 -15.65 -1.75 6.69
CA PRO A 23 -17.09 -1.94 6.66
C PRO A 23 -17.86 -0.80 7.32
N GLN A 24 -17.30 -0.14 8.33
CA GLN A 24 -17.94 1.04 8.95
C GLN A 24 -18.00 2.22 7.96
N LEU A 25 -16.88 2.52 7.30
CA LEU A 25 -16.81 3.61 6.33
C LEU A 25 -17.69 3.33 5.10
N LEU A 26 -17.81 2.09 4.69
CA LEU A 26 -18.73 1.70 3.61
C LEU A 26 -20.21 1.96 3.96
N GLN A 27 -20.59 2.21 5.18
CA GLN A 27 -21.96 2.63 5.55
C GLN A 27 -22.20 4.12 5.34
N VAL A 28 -21.15 4.92 5.17
CA VAL A 28 -21.28 6.38 5.00
C VAL A 28 -21.91 6.69 3.63
N PRO A 29 -23.04 7.41 3.60
CA PRO A 29 -23.67 7.81 2.34
C PRO A 29 -22.77 8.71 1.50
N GLY A 30 -22.65 8.40 0.21
CA GLY A 30 -21.88 9.20 -0.73
C GLY A 30 -20.36 9.15 -0.53
N LEU A 31 -19.84 8.17 0.17
CA LEU A 31 -18.40 7.89 0.23
C LEU A 31 -17.86 7.67 -1.18
N GLN A 32 -16.77 8.34 -1.53
CA GLN A 32 -16.16 8.27 -2.85
C GLN A 32 -14.79 7.60 -2.84
N TYR A 33 -14.05 7.77 -1.74
CA TYR A 33 -12.71 7.22 -1.59
C TYR A 33 -12.53 6.58 -0.22
N LEU A 34 -11.77 5.47 -0.21
CA LEU A 34 -11.14 4.88 0.97
C LEU A 34 -9.63 5.06 0.85
N VAL A 35 -9.00 5.54 1.90
CA VAL A 35 -7.55 5.75 1.96
C VAL A 35 -6.96 4.89 3.06
N TYR A 36 -5.87 4.20 2.74
CA TYR A 36 -5.13 3.36 3.67
C TYR A 36 -3.68 3.82 3.73
N ASP A 37 -3.25 4.21 4.91
CA ASP A 37 -1.87 4.58 5.19
C ASP A 37 -1.25 3.51 6.10
N TYR A 38 -0.41 2.68 5.53
CA TYR A 38 0.22 1.54 6.21
C TYR A 38 1.69 1.77 6.53
N LEU A 39 2.33 2.77 5.89
CA LEU A 39 3.78 2.82 5.87
C LEU A 39 4.34 3.78 6.92
N ALA A 40 5.39 3.31 7.57
CA ALA A 40 6.32 4.04 8.41
C ALA A 40 7.71 3.40 8.24
N GLU A 41 8.75 4.01 8.75
CA GLU A 41 10.13 3.51 8.66
C GLU A 41 10.25 2.08 9.20
N THR A 42 9.62 1.81 10.34
CA THR A 42 9.59 0.47 10.95
C THR A 42 8.87 -0.53 10.04
N THR A 43 7.72 -0.15 9.50
CA THR A 43 6.96 -1.00 8.56
C THR A 43 7.79 -1.32 7.33
N MET A 44 8.44 -0.32 6.73
CA MET A 44 9.29 -0.52 5.57
C MET A 44 10.44 -1.48 5.86
N SER A 45 11.08 -1.37 7.03
CA SER A 45 12.13 -2.32 7.46
C SER A 45 11.64 -3.75 7.58
N ILE A 46 10.43 -3.94 8.13
CA ILE A 46 9.82 -5.28 8.26
C ILE A 46 9.50 -5.86 6.88
N LEU A 47 8.92 -5.05 5.99
CA LEU A 47 8.58 -5.45 4.63
C LEU A 47 9.83 -5.78 3.80
N ALA A 48 10.93 -5.03 3.98
CA ALA A 48 12.23 -5.32 3.35
C ALA A 48 12.76 -6.70 3.74
N ARG A 49 12.74 -7.00 5.05
CA ARG A 49 13.17 -8.32 5.56
C ARG A 49 12.26 -9.45 5.10
N ALA A 50 10.96 -9.20 5.00
CA ALA A 50 10.01 -10.19 4.47
C ALA A 50 10.30 -10.48 3.00
N ARG A 51 10.47 -9.45 2.17
CA ARG A 51 10.81 -9.59 0.74
C ARG A 51 12.16 -10.27 0.52
N ALA A 52 13.14 -10.02 1.38
CA ALA A 52 14.45 -10.68 1.30
C ALA A 52 14.37 -12.21 1.57
N LYS A 53 13.39 -12.64 2.36
CA LYS A 53 13.16 -14.07 2.66
C LYS A 53 12.28 -14.75 1.60
N ASP A 54 11.30 -14.01 1.08
CA ASP A 54 10.35 -14.50 0.09
C ASP A 54 10.01 -13.34 -0.88
N ALA A 55 10.40 -13.50 -2.13
CA ALA A 55 10.18 -12.50 -3.18
C ALA A 55 8.70 -12.19 -3.46
N ALA A 56 7.78 -13.05 -3.02
CA ALA A 56 6.34 -12.80 -3.10
C ALA A 56 5.81 -11.88 -1.99
N LEU A 57 6.60 -11.63 -0.95
CA LEU A 57 6.27 -10.72 0.15
C LEU A 57 6.83 -9.30 -0.07
N GLY A 58 6.73 -8.45 0.93
CA GLY A 58 7.20 -7.05 0.89
C GLY A 58 6.07 -6.04 0.74
N TYR A 59 4.83 -6.45 0.95
CA TYR A 59 3.63 -5.61 1.01
C TYR A 59 2.79 -5.97 2.25
N ALA A 60 1.86 -5.12 2.63
CA ALA A 60 0.95 -5.35 3.75
C ALA A 60 -0.12 -6.38 3.35
N THR A 61 0.07 -7.64 3.73
CA THR A 61 -0.81 -8.75 3.34
C THR A 61 -2.22 -8.65 3.93
N ASP A 62 -2.36 -8.04 5.10
CA ASP A 62 -3.65 -7.77 5.74
C ASP A 62 -4.51 -6.78 4.95
N PHE A 63 -3.90 -5.84 4.22
CA PHE A 63 -4.64 -5.01 3.26
C PHE A 63 -5.44 -5.86 2.27
N VAL A 64 -4.82 -6.88 1.71
CA VAL A 64 -5.48 -7.78 0.75
C VAL A 64 -6.51 -8.68 1.43
N HIS A 65 -6.11 -9.34 2.53
CA HIS A 65 -6.90 -10.43 3.10
C HIS A 65 -7.92 -9.98 4.15
N ALA A 66 -7.59 -8.96 4.94
CA ALA A 66 -8.48 -8.47 6.00
C ALA A 66 -9.29 -7.23 5.59
N ALA A 67 -8.70 -6.30 4.84
CA ALA A 67 -9.39 -5.09 4.44
C ALA A 67 -10.14 -5.25 3.10
N MET A 68 -9.47 -5.76 2.06
CA MET A 68 -10.07 -5.82 0.73
C MET A 68 -10.94 -7.06 0.52
N ALA A 69 -10.45 -8.26 0.77
CA ALA A 69 -11.16 -9.50 0.45
C ALA A 69 -12.62 -9.54 0.95
N PRO A 70 -12.94 -9.23 2.21
CA PRO A 70 -14.31 -9.26 2.70
C PRO A 70 -15.18 -8.09 2.20
N ASN A 71 -14.58 -7.01 1.73
CA ASN A 71 -15.30 -5.78 1.39
C ASN A 71 -15.29 -5.45 -0.12
N LEU A 72 -14.54 -6.21 -0.93
CA LEU A 72 -14.25 -5.87 -2.33
C LEU A 72 -15.52 -5.77 -3.17
N ARG A 73 -16.48 -6.67 -2.97
CA ARG A 73 -17.77 -6.62 -3.66
C ARG A 73 -18.51 -5.33 -3.39
N ALA A 74 -18.65 -4.95 -2.11
CA ALA A 74 -19.34 -3.73 -1.74
C ALA A 74 -18.61 -2.47 -2.23
N ILE A 75 -17.28 -2.48 -2.24
CA ILE A 75 -16.44 -1.40 -2.82
C ILE A 75 -16.75 -1.24 -4.31
N CYS A 76 -16.76 -2.34 -5.07
CA CYS A 76 -17.02 -2.33 -6.50
C CYS A 76 -18.47 -1.89 -6.81
N GLU A 77 -19.46 -2.46 -6.13
CA GLU A 77 -20.89 -2.15 -6.35
C GLU A 77 -21.22 -0.68 -6.04
N ARG A 78 -20.56 -0.11 -5.05
CA ARG A 78 -20.74 1.30 -4.67
C ARG A 78 -19.89 2.27 -5.48
N GLY A 79 -18.98 1.77 -6.32
CA GLY A 79 -18.07 2.59 -7.10
C GLY A 79 -17.08 3.38 -6.25
N VAL A 80 -16.77 2.91 -5.03
CA VAL A 80 -15.79 3.55 -4.13
C VAL A 80 -14.39 3.28 -4.66
N ARG A 81 -13.55 4.31 -4.74
CA ARG A 81 -12.15 4.20 -5.13
C ARG A 81 -11.28 3.96 -3.90
N VAL A 82 -10.30 3.09 -4.05
CA VAL A 82 -9.33 2.79 -2.98
C VAL A 82 -7.97 3.36 -3.36
N VAL A 83 -7.34 4.05 -2.43
CA VAL A 83 -5.96 4.54 -2.53
C VAL A 83 -5.19 4.00 -1.32
N ALA A 84 -4.08 3.31 -1.56
CA ALA A 84 -3.29 2.71 -0.48
C ALA A 84 -1.80 2.72 -0.81
N ASN A 85 -0.97 2.90 0.21
CA ASN A 85 0.47 2.65 0.14
C ASN A 85 0.84 1.24 0.62
N ALA A 86 -0.16 0.37 0.82
CA ALA A 86 -0.02 -1.00 1.31
C ALA A 86 0.89 -1.89 0.43
N GLY A 87 1.17 -1.48 -0.81
CA GLY A 87 2.11 -2.15 -1.70
C GLY A 87 3.55 -2.18 -1.19
N GLY A 88 3.92 -1.25 -0.31
CA GLY A 88 5.23 -1.22 0.33
C GLY A 88 6.37 -1.31 -0.68
N LEU A 89 7.23 -2.30 -0.50
CA LEU A 89 8.38 -2.58 -1.37
C LEU A 89 8.05 -3.52 -2.54
N ASN A 90 6.81 -4.05 -2.61
CA ASN A 90 6.39 -4.99 -3.66
C ASN A 90 4.95 -4.72 -4.12
N PRO A 91 4.69 -3.54 -4.68
CA PRO A 91 3.34 -3.19 -5.10
C PRO A 91 2.82 -4.08 -6.25
N GLY A 92 3.71 -4.69 -7.03
CA GLY A 92 3.35 -5.68 -8.04
C GLY A 92 2.72 -6.93 -7.42
N ALA A 93 3.36 -7.53 -6.42
CA ALA A 93 2.82 -8.69 -5.73
C ALA A 93 1.51 -8.37 -4.99
N CYS A 94 1.39 -7.19 -4.39
CA CYS A 94 0.16 -6.71 -3.77
C CYS A 94 -0.99 -6.65 -4.79
N ARG A 95 -0.75 -6.08 -5.97
CA ARG A 95 -1.71 -6.05 -7.09
C ARG A 95 -2.14 -7.45 -7.49
N ASP A 96 -1.19 -8.37 -7.67
CA ASP A 96 -1.46 -9.72 -8.14
C ASP A 96 -2.28 -10.51 -7.10
N ALA A 97 -1.95 -10.38 -5.82
CA ALA A 97 -2.73 -10.96 -4.73
C ALA A 97 -4.17 -10.40 -4.69
N LEU A 98 -4.33 -9.09 -4.86
CA LEU A 98 -5.65 -8.46 -4.91
C LEU A 98 -6.44 -8.90 -6.15
N ALA A 99 -5.79 -9.02 -7.30
CA ALA A 99 -6.41 -9.52 -8.52
C ALA A 99 -6.88 -10.98 -8.38
N ALA A 100 -6.09 -11.83 -7.71
CA ALA A 100 -6.47 -13.20 -7.41
C ALA A 100 -7.73 -13.27 -6.51
N VAL A 101 -7.78 -12.44 -5.45
CA VAL A 101 -8.96 -12.32 -4.58
C VAL A 101 -10.18 -11.87 -5.38
N ALA A 102 -10.04 -10.89 -6.27
CA ALA A 102 -11.11 -10.40 -7.11
C ALA A 102 -11.63 -11.50 -8.05
N ALA A 103 -10.74 -12.25 -8.69
CA ALA A 103 -11.07 -13.33 -9.59
C ALA A 103 -11.89 -14.44 -8.91
N VAL A 104 -11.51 -14.84 -7.69
CA VAL A 104 -12.26 -15.82 -6.88
C VAL A 104 -13.68 -15.34 -6.60
N GLN A 105 -13.89 -14.03 -6.48
CA GLN A 105 -15.20 -13.43 -6.25
C GLN A 105 -15.97 -13.11 -7.54
N GLY A 106 -15.41 -13.41 -8.71
CA GLY A 106 -16.00 -13.06 -10.00
C GLY A 106 -16.01 -11.55 -10.27
N LEU A 107 -15.05 -10.82 -9.70
CA LEU A 107 -14.92 -9.37 -9.85
C LEU A 107 -13.70 -9.04 -10.73
N ALA A 108 -13.74 -7.90 -11.43
CA ALA A 108 -12.66 -7.42 -12.28
C ALA A 108 -12.39 -5.90 -12.05
N PRO A 109 -11.98 -5.49 -10.84
CA PRO A 109 -11.65 -4.11 -10.58
C PRO A 109 -10.43 -3.68 -11.41
N ARG A 110 -10.39 -2.41 -11.81
CA ARG A 110 -9.18 -1.83 -12.40
C ARG A 110 -8.21 -1.49 -11.28
N ILE A 111 -7.03 -2.10 -11.31
CA ILE A 111 -5.97 -1.88 -10.32
C ILE A 111 -4.81 -1.17 -11.01
N ALA A 112 -4.45 0.01 -10.53
CA ALA A 112 -3.29 0.75 -10.96
C ALA A 112 -2.17 0.61 -9.91
N VAL A 113 -0.94 0.54 -10.37
CA VAL A 113 0.26 0.52 -9.53
C VAL A 113 1.10 1.74 -9.89
N VAL A 114 1.51 2.50 -8.87
CA VAL A 114 2.46 3.61 -9.00
C VAL A 114 3.80 3.11 -8.49
N THR A 115 4.84 3.25 -9.30
CA THR A 115 6.22 2.84 -9.01
C THR A 115 7.17 3.99 -9.30
N GLY A 116 8.43 3.87 -8.85
CA GLY A 116 9.48 4.85 -9.12
C GLY A 116 10.19 5.34 -7.86
N ASP A 117 9.82 4.84 -6.71
CA ASP A 117 10.37 5.15 -5.38
C ASP A 117 11.43 4.13 -4.91
N ASP A 118 11.55 2.97 -5.55
CA ASP A 118 12.58 1.98 -5.22
C ASP A 118 13.93 2.40 -5.79
N LEU A 119 14.80 2.91 -4.92
CA LEU A 119 16.16 3.32 -5.27
C LEU A 119 17.20 2.20 -5.14
N MET A 120 16.82 1.02 -4.64
CA MET A 120 17.75 -0.10 -4.45
C MET A 120 18.50 -0.51 -5.73
N PRO A 121 17.86 -0.57 -6.91
CA PRO A 121 18.57 -0.86 -8.16
C PRO A 121 19.66 0.15 -8.53
N GLN A 122 19.57 1.38 -8.00
CA GLN A 122 20.51 2.48 -8.28
C GLN A 122 21.44 2.76 -7.09
N PHE A 123 21.35 1.98 -6.02
CA PHE A 123 22.01 2.29 -4.75
C PHE A 123 23.53 2.45 -4.89
N GLU A 124 24.20 1.54 -5.58
CA GLU A 124 25.66 1.63 -5.80
C GLU A 124 26.04 2.84 -6.63
N GLN A 125 25.25 3.21 -7.63
CA GLN A 125 25.47 4.41 -8.43
C GLN A 125 25.30 5.67 -7.57
N LEU A 126 24.26 5.72 -6.75
CA LEU A 126 24.01 6.86 -5.85
C LEU A 126 25.12 6.98 -4.79
N ARG A 127 25.60 5.87 -4.26
CA ARG A 127 26.71 5.82 -3.32
C ARG A 127 28.01 6.34 -3.93
N ALA A 128 28.32 5.91 -5.16
CA ALA A 128 29.49 6.38 -5.92
C ALA A 128 29.37 7.87 -6.26
N ALA A 129 28.17 8.39 -6.48
CA ALA A 129 27.90 9.81 -6.70
C ALA A 129 27.97 10.67 -5.41
N GLY A 130 28.27 10.07 -4.25
CA GLY A 130 28.47 10.79 -3.00
C GLY A 130 27.20 10.96 -2.17
N LEU A 131 26.22 10.06 -2.29
CA LEU A 131 25.05 10.05 -1.40
C LEU A 131 25.48 10.07 0.07
N ARG A 132 24.87 10.93 0.85
CA ARG A 132 25.14 11.12 2.28
C ARG A 132 23.83 11.18 3.06
N ASP A 133 23.89 10.73 4.31
CA ASP A 133 22.83 10.97 5.28
C ASP A 133 22.71 12.48 5.56
N LEU A 134 21.47 12.99 5.53
CA LEU A 134 21.22 14.43 5.70
C LEU A 134 21.50 14.95 7.10
N HIS A 135 21.44 14.10 8.12
CA HIS A 135 21.65 14.50 9.51
C HIS A 135 23.09 14.30 9.95
N THR A 136 23.67 13.14 9.60
CA THR A 136 25.02 12.79 10.07
C THR A 136 26.11 13.19 9.07
N GLY A 137 25.78 13.36 7.79
CA GLY A 137 26.75 13.56 6.71
C GLY A 137 27.54 12.30 6.36
N GLU A 138 27.26 11.18 6.99
CA GLU A 138 27.95 9.92 6.76
C GLU A 138 27.53 9.26 5.44
N ALA A 139 28.41 8.45 4.88
CA ALA A 139 28.05 7.61 3.74
C ALA A 139 27.09 6.50 4.18
N PRO A 140 26.14 6.09 3.34
CA PRO A 140 25.25 4.99 3.67
C PRO A 140 26.06 3.70 3.89
N PRO A 141 25.56 2.75 4.72
CA PRO A 141 26.24 1.51 4.99
C PRO A 141 26.45 0.70 3.70
N ALA A 142 27.51 -0.12 3.69
CA ALA A 142 27.85 -0.92 2.52
C ALA A 142 26.80 -1.99 2.17
N ALA A 143 26.02 -2.43 3.15
CA ALA A 143 24.92 -3.39 2.98
C ALA A 143 23.64 -2.82 3.60
N LEU A 144 22.58 -2.81 2.82
CA LEU A 144 21.21 -2.54 3.25
C LEU A 144 20.47 -3.89 3.25
N TYR A 145 20.55 -4.60 4.39
CA TYR A 145 19.89 -5.91 4.65
C TYR A 145 20.34 -7.11 3.81
#